data_5b7a14b97e179f95b2c0698bd481a57d
#
_entry.id   5b7a14b97e179f95b2c0698bd481a57d
#
_cell.length_a   1.000
_cell.length_b   1.000
_cell.length_c   1.000
_cell.angle_alpha   90.00
_cell.angle_beta   90.00
_cell.angle_gamma   90.00
#
_symmetry.space_group_name_H-M   'P 1'
#
loop_
_entity.id
_entity.type
_entity.pdbx_description
1 polymer ?
#
loop_
_entity_poly.entity_id
_entity_poly.type
_entity_poly.pdbx_seq_one_letter_code
_entity_poly.pdbx_strand_id
1 'polypeptide(L)'
;MSFNTIIDWNGCSADQQQQLLTRPAISASDSISKTVTEILNNVKANGDAALREYSAKFDKTTVAALQVSEAEIAAAGERLSDELKQAMAVAVKNIETFHNAQQLQAVDVETLPGVRCQQVTRPIASVGLYIPGGSAPLFSTVLMLATPARIAGCQQVVLCSPPPIADEILYAAQLCGVKTIFNVGGAQAIAALALGTESVPKVDKIFGPGNAYVTEAKRQVSQRLDGAAIDMPAGPSEVLVIADSGANPDFVASDLLSQAEHGPDSQVILLTPDADMGSRVAEAVERQLAALPRAETARVALSASRIIVARDLAQCVAISNQYGPEHLIIQDRKSTRLN
;
A
#
# COMPACT_ATOMS: atom_id res chain seq x y z
N MET A 1 -25.78 4.72 -3.11
CA MET A 1 -26.46 3.66 -3.91
C MET A 1 -26.03 2.32 -3.35
N SER A 2 -26.85 1.28 -3.39
CA SER A 2 -26.40 -0.08 -3.04
C SER A 2 -25.46 -0.61 -4.11
N PHE A 3 -24.42 -1.38 -3.75
CA PHE A 3 -23.52 -2.05 -4.70
C PHE A 3 -24.28 -2.92 -5.71
N ASN A 4 -25.41 -3.50 -5.30
CA ASN A 4 -26.28 -4.34 -6.13
C ASN A 4 -27.05 -3.54 -7.22
N THR A 5 -26.90 -2.21 -7.28
CA THR A 5 -27.51 -1.40 -8.33
C THR A 5 -26.65 -1.49 -9.59
N ILE A 6 -27.24 -2.07 -10.64
CA ILE A 6 -26.61 -2.16 -11.97
C ILE A 6 -26.84 -0.86 -12.72
N ILE A 7 -25.77 -0.20 -13.14
CA ILE A 7 -25.80 1.13 -13.73
C ILE A 7 -25.50 1.01 -15.21
N ASP A 8 -26.44 1.42 -16.07
CA ASP A 8 -26.18 1.57 -17.51
C ASP A 8 -25.39 2.88 -17.75
N TRP A 9 -24.14 2.74 -18.16
CA TRP A 9 -23.26 3.88 -18.46
C TRP A 9 -23.83 4.81 -19.52
N ASN A 10 -24.44 4.25 -20.56
CA ASN A 10 -24.92 5.03 -21.69
C ASN A 10 -26.27 5.75 -21.41
N GLY A 11 -26.97 5.32 -20.36
CA GLY A 11 -28.15 6.00 -19.83
C GLY A 11 -27.82 7.17 -18.90
N CYS A 12 -26.55 7.36 -18.52
CA CYS A 12 -26.12 8.42 -17.60
C CYS A 12 -25.73 9.69 -18.38
N SER A 13 -26.04 10.87 -17.81
CA SER A 13 -25.48 12.13 -18.27
C SER A 13 -23.97 12.22 -18.01
N ALA A 14 -23.27 13.15 -18.66
CA ALA A 14 -21.83 13.37 -18.45
C ALA A 14 -21.49 13.64 -16.96
N ASP A 15 -22.29 14.44 -16.27
CA ASP A 15 -22.11 14.75 -14.86
C ASP A 15 -22.29 13.50 -13.98
N GLN A 16 -23.29 12.66 -14.30
CA GLN A 16 -23.50 11.39 -13.61
C GLN A 16 -22.33 10.42 -13.84
N GLN A 17 -21.83 10.32 -15.07
CA GLN A 17 -20.65 9.50 -15.40
C GLN A 17 -19.44 9.95 -14.61
N GLN A 18 -19.19 11.25 -14.51
CA GLN A 18 -18.11 11.80 -13.72
C GLN A 18 -18.27 11.48 -12.22
N GLN A 19 -19.48 11.61 -11.67
CA GLN A 19 -19.77 11.26 -10.28
C GLN A 19 -19.55 9.77 -9.99
N LEU A 20 -19.90 8.89 -10.92
CA LEU A 20 -19.69 7.44 -10.77
C LEU A 20 -18.20 7.07 -10.65
N LEU A 21 -17.33 7.83 -11.31
CA LEU A 21 -15.88 7.62 -11.29
C LEU A 21 -15.17 8.45 -10.19
N THR A 22 -15.91 9.26 -9.43
CA THR A 22 -15.33 10.02 -8.34
C THR A 22 -15.01 9.08 -7.17
N ARG A 23 -13.76 9.11 -6.75
CA ARG A 23 -13.30 8.36 -5.58
C ARG A 23 -13.90 8.91 -4.29
N PRO A 24 -14.17 8.07 -3.27
CA PRO A 24 -14.46 8.56 -1.93
C PRO A 24 -13.37 9.54 -1.55
N ALA A 25 -13.73 10.79 -1.22
CA ALA A 25 -12.76 11.80 -0.90
C ALA A 25 -11.91 11.33 0.28
N ILE A 26 -10.60 11.08 0.03
CA ILE A 26 -9.63 11.34 1.08
C ILE A 26 -9.54 12.87 1.15
N SER A 27 -10.53 13.49 1.71
CA SER A 27 -10.27 14.79 2.29
C SER A 27 -9.38 14.51 3.49
N ALA A 28 -8.05 14.67 3.32
CA ALA A 28 -7.26 15.15 4.43
C ALA A 28 -8.03 16.38 4.88
N SER A 29 -8.89 16.22 5.89
CA SER A 29 -9.62 17.35 6.42
C SER A 29 -8.57 18.34 6.87
N ASP A 30 -8.81 19.62 6.77
CA ASP A 30 -7.88 20.66 7.29
C ASP A 30 -7.42 20.32 8.72
N SER A 31 -8.23 19.58 9.48
CA SER A 31 -7.91 19.09 10.81
C SER A 31 -6.80 18.03 10.82
N ILE A 32 -6.76 17.09 9.86
CA ILE A 32 -5.67 16.09 9.76
C ILE A 32 -4.37 16.80 9.40
N SER A 33 -4.40 17.70 8.43
CA SER A 33 -3.22 18.44 7.99
C SER A 33 -2.63 19.29 9.12
N LYS A 34 -3.49 19.97 9.89
CA LYS A 34 -3.06 20.74 11.07
C LYS A 34 -2.45 19.84 12.14
N THR A 35 -3.13 18.75 12.49
CA THR A 35 -2.64 17.79 13.49
C THR A 35 -1.28 17.21 13.09
N VAL A 36 -1.11 16.84 11.84
CA VAL A 36 0.15 16.31 11.32
C VAL A 36 1.25 17.37 11.37
N THR A 37 0.95 18.62 11.02
CA THR A 37 1.90 19.73 11.13
C THR A 37 2.38 19.92 12.58
N GLU A 38 1.48 19.84 13.55
CA GLU A 38 1.81 19.90 14.96
C GLU A 38 2.73 18.75 15.40
N ILE A 39 2.44 17.51 14.94
CA ILE A 39 3.27 16.32 15.22
C ILE A 39 4.68 16.50 14.63
N LEU A 40 4.79 16.89 13.37
CA LEU A 40 6.08 17.11 12.70
C LEU A 40 6.92 18.16 13.44
N ASN A 41 6.31 19.26 13.83
CA ASN A 41 7.00 20.34 14.57
C ASN A 41 7.42 19.88 15.97
N ASN A 42 6.56 19.12 16.69
CA ASN A 42 6.89 18.59 17.99
C ASN A 42 8.04 17.58 17.92
N VAL A 43 8.03 16.65 16.97
CA VAL A 43 9.15 15.69 16.79
C VAL A 43 10.43 16.43 16.42
N LYS A 44 10.37 17.46 15.58
CA LYS A 44 11.55 18.28 15.24
C LYS A 44 12.14 18.99 16.45
N ALA A 45 11.29 19.47 17.35
CA ALA A 45 11.71 20.25 18.52
C ALA A 45 12.17 19.36 19.69
N ASN A 46 11.51 18.22 19.92
CA ASN A 46 11.63 17.42 21.12
C ASN A 46 12.11 15.98 20.89
N GLY A 47 12.43 15.61 19.64
CA GLY A 47 13.06 14.35 19.28
C GLY A 47 12.38 13.11 19.88
N ASP A 48 13.18 12.25 20.51
CA ASP A 48 12.74 10.99 21.13
C ASP A 48 11.67 11.18 22.22
N ALA A 49 11.67 12.30 22.93
CA ALA A 49 10.68 12.59 23.95
C ALA A 49 9.27 12.70 23.32
N ALA A 50 9.17 13.39 22.18
CA ALA A 50 7.91 13.48 21.42
C ALA A 50 7.45 12.10 20.91
N LEU A 51 8.37 11.24 20.45
CA LEU A 51 8.03 9.90 20.01
C LEU A 51 7.40 9.05 21.12
N ARG A 52 7.98 9.10 22.35
CA ARG A 52 7.43 8.39 23.51
C ARG A 52 6.07 8.93 23.93
N GLU A 53 5.91 10.28 23.93
CA GLU A 53 4.63 10.93 24.20
C GLU A 53 3.53 10.44 23.24
N TYR A 54 3.80 10.43 21.94
CA TYR A 54 2.84 9.99 20.93
C TYR A 54 2.54 8.51 20.97
N SER A 55 3.54 7.64 21.26
CA SER A 55 3.29 6.22 21.47
C SER A 55 2.38 5.96 22.67
N ALA A 56 2.57 6.69 23.77
CA ALA A 56 1.67 6.58 24.92
C ALA A 56 0.25 7.08 24.58
N LYS A 57 0.14 8.17 23.81
CA LYS A 57 -1.13 8.80 23.45
C LYS A 57 -1.93 7.99 22.41
N PHE A 58 -1.30 7.55 21.34
CA PHE A 58 -1.96 6.95 20.19
C PHE A 58 -1.92 5.42 20.22
N ASP A 59 -0.76 4.84 20.54
CA ASP A 59 -0.58 3.38 20.57
C ASP A 59 -0.93 2.77 21.94
N LYS A 60 -1.21 3.62 22.95
CA LYS A 60 -1.50 3.21 24.34
C LYS A 60 -0.38 2.38 24.97
N THR A 61 0.84 2.56 24.50
CA THR A 61 2.01 1.79 24.88
C THR A 61 3.11 2.70 25.42
N THR A 62 3.65 2.33 26.58
CA THR A 62 4.85 3.00 27.12
C THR A 62 6.08 2.31 26.55
N VAL A 63 6.82 3.01 25.69
CA VAL A 63 8.01 2.47 25.03
C VAL A 63 9.26 2.87 25.83
N ALA A 64 9.87 1.89 26.49
CA ALA A 64 11.11 2.12 27.25
C ALA A 64 12.31 2.36 26.31
N ALA A 65 12.49 1.47 25.32
CA ALA A 65 13.49 1.59 24.27
C ALA A 65 12.80 1.78 22.92
N LEU A 66 13.15 2.85 22.20
CA LEU A 66 12.61 3.09 20.85
C LEU A 66 13.17 2.08 19.86
N GLN A 67 14.46 1.77 19.95
CA GLN A 67 15.10 0.75 19.10
C GLN A 67 14.86 -0.65 19.63
N VAL A 68 14.45 -1.56 18.76
CA VAL A 68 14.33 -3.00 19.04
C VAL A 68 15.72 -3.59 19.13
N SER A 69 16.00 -4.39 20.16
CA SER A 69 17.29 -5.03 20.36
C SER A 69 17.50 -6.19 19.38
N GLU A 70 18.76 -6.48 19.04
CA GLU A 70 19.11 -7.65 18.23
C GLU A 70 18.62 -8.96 18.87
N ALA A 71 18.64 -9.05 20.19
CA ALA A 71 18.16 -10.21 20.94
C ALA A 71 16.64 -10.40 20.76
N GLU A 72 15.87 -9.32 20.77
CA GLU A 72 14.43 -9.36 20.55
C GLU A 72 14.09 -9.76 19.10
N ILE A 73 14.82 -9.23 18.12
CA ILE A 73 14.68 -9.63 16.71
C ILE A 73 14.96 -11.12 16.54
N ALA A 74 16.03 -11.63 17.15
CA ALA A 74 16.38 -13.05 17.08
C ALA A 74 15.31 -13.94 17.74
N ALA A 75 14.84 -13.56 18.94
CA ALA A 75 13.85 -14.31 19.69
C ALA A 75 12.47 -14.35 18.97
N ALA A 76 12.13 -13.38 18.13
CA ALA A 76 10.89 -13.38 17.37
C ALA A 76 10.78 -14.62 16.47
N GLY A 77 11.86 -15.01 15.80
CA GLY A 77 11.90 -16.21 14.96
C GLY A 77 11.68 -17.53 15.72
N GLU A 78 12.02 -17.58 17.02
CA GLU A 78 11.81 -18.78 17.84
C GLU A 78 10.33 -19.01 18.19
N ARG A 79 9.53 -17.95 18.16
CA ARG A 79 8.09 -17.99 18.48
C ARG A 79 7.20 -18.30 17.27
N LEU A 80 7.75 -18.29 16.07
CA LEU A 80 7.02 -18.58 14.83
C LEU A 80 7.07 -20.05 14.46
N SER A 81 6.02 -20.55 13.83
CA SER A 81 5.97 -21.91 13.29
C SER A 81 6.95 -22.07 12.12
N ASP A 82 7.48 -23.30 11.97
CA ASP A 82 8.37 -23.61 10.85
C ASP A 82 7.67 -23.51 9.50
N GLU A 83 6.37 -23.80 9.44
CA GLU A 83 5.55 -23.64 8.26
C GLU A 83 5.51 -22.17 7.78
N LEU A 84 5.27 -21.23 8.70
CA LEU A 84 5.25 -19.80 8.37
C LEU A 84 6.64 -19.31 7.94
N LYS A 85 7.71 -19.74 8.61
CA LYS A 85 9.08 -19.40 8.21
C LYS A 85 9.43 -19.91 6.81
N GLN A 86 9.02 -21.12 6.47
CA GLN A 86 9.20 -21.68 5.13
C GLN A 86 8.39 -20.91 4.08
N ALA A 87 7.14 -20.54 4.37
CA ALA A 87 6.33 -19.71 3.48
C ALA A 87 6.97 -18.35 3.21
N MET A 88 7.48 -17.68 4.26
CA MET A 88 8.20 -16.41 4.11
C MET A 88 9.48 -16.56 3.27
N ALA A 89 10.23 -17.64 3.44
CA ALA A 89 11.43 -17.90 2.65
C ALA A 89 11.12 -18.07 1.16
N VAL A 90 10.03 -18.78 0.84
CA VAL A 90 9.54 -18.92 -0.54
C VAL A 90 9.12 -17.56 -1.12
N ALA A 91 8.41 -16.75 -0.34
CA ALA A 91 7.98 -15.41 -0.75
C ALA A 91 9.19 -14.50 -1.05
N VAL A 92 10.18 -14.47 -0.17
CA VAL A 92 11.44 -13.71 -0.39
C VAL A 92 12.11 -14.14 -1.69
N LYS A 93 12.25 -15.45 -1.93
CA LYS A 93 12.87 -15.95 -3.16
C LYS A 93 12.13 -15.50 -4.42
N ASN A 94 10.81 -15.50 -4.39
CA ASN A 94 9.99 -15.06 -5.52
C ASN A 94 10.17 -13.54 -5.76
N ILE A 95 10.15 -12.74 -4.69
CA ILE A 95 10.36 -11.29 -4.75
C ILE A 95 11.78 -10.99 -5.26
N GLU A 96 12.80 -11.68 -4.77
CA GLU A 96 14.17 -11.54 -5.24
C GLU A 96 14.32 -11.84 -6.73
N THR A 97 13.71 -12.94 -7.19
CA THR A 97 13.77 -13.34 -8.59
C THR A 97 13.19 -12.27 -9.50
N PHE A 98 12.02 -11.72 -9.12
CA PHE A 98 11.36 -10.69 -9.90
C PHE A 98 12.12 -9.36 -9.90
N HIS A 99 12.54 -8.89 -8.73
CA HIS A 99 13.24 -7.60 -8.62
C HIS A 99 14.66 -7.62 -9.18
N ASN A 100 15.36 -8.75 -9.16
CA ASN A 100 16.65 -8.87 -9.85
C ASN A 100 16.49 -8.73 -11.38
N ALA A 101 15.37 -9.18 -11.94
CA ALA A 101 15.09 -9.03 -13.38
C ALA A 101 14.71 -7.59 -13.78
N GLN A 102 14.34 -6.73 -12.81
CA GLN A 102 13.98 -5.32 -13.05
C GLN A 102 15.17 -4.36 -13.10
N GLN A 103 16.40 -4.83 -12.89
CA GLN A 103 17.57 -3.96 -12.92
C GLN A 103 17.72 -3.31 -14.30
N LEU A 104 17.87 -1.98 -14.31
CA LEU A 104 18.03 -1.21 -15.54
C LEU A 104 19.35 -1.54 -16.21
N GLN A 105 19.31 -1.75 -17.52
CA GLN A 105 20.52 -1.85 -18.34
C GLN A 105 21.23 -0.49 -18.37
N ALA A 106 22.55 -0.50 -18.24
CA ALA A 106 23.34 0.72 -18.41
C ALA A 106 23.23 1.23 -19.84
N VAL A 107 23.01 2.54 -20.01
CA VAL A 107 23.04 3.19 -21.32
C VAL A 107 24.35 3.93 -21.45
N ASP A 108 25.06 3.68 -22.56
CA ASP A 108 26.34 4.31 -22.88
C ASP A 108 26.44 4.47 -24.39
N VAL A 109 26.23 5.70 -24.88
CA VAL A 109 26.06 6.01 -26.30
C VAL A 109 26.94 7.19 -26.70
N GLU A 110 27.66 7.08 -27.79
CA GLU A 110 28.28 8.21 -28.46
C GLU A 110 27.27 8.85 -29.43
N THR A 111 26.80 10.05 -29.10
CA THR A 111 25.75 10.75 -29.87
C THR A 111 26.31 11.57 -31.03
N LEU A 112 27.52 12.06 -30.90
CA LEU A 112 28.34 12.73 -31.92
C LEU A 112 29.79 12.32 -31.66
N PRO A 113 30.69 12.41 -32.67
CA PRO A 113 32.12 12.13 -32.47
C PRO A 113 32.70 12.89 -31.28
N GLY A 114 33.16 12.15 -30.25
CA GLY A 114 33.71 12.72 -29.02
C GLY A 114 32.68 13.12 -27.96
N VAL A 115 31.35 12.99 -28.20
CA VAL A 115 30.29 13.28 -27.23
C VAL A 115 29.65 11.97 -26.73
N ARG A 116 29.97 11.58 -25.52
CA ARG A 116 29.49 10.32 -24.87
C ARG A 116 28.45 10.62 -23.81
N CYS A 117 27.25 10.04 -23.95
CA CYS A 117 26.15 10.15 -23.00
C CYS A 117 25.97 8.85 -22.26
N GLN A 118 25.90 8.92 -20.92
CA GLN A 118 25.75 7.73 -20.06
C GLN A 118 24.59 7.90 -19.09
N GLN A 119 23.81 6.84 -18.92
CA GLN A 119 22.84 6.72 -17.83
C GLN A 119 23.40 5.74 -16.80
N VAL A 120 23.64 6.22 -15.60
CA VAL A 120 24.14 5.42 -14.48
C VAL A 120 23.10 5.30 -13.38
N THR A 121 22.96 4.11 -12.80
CA THR A 121 22.10 3.83 -11.65
C THR A 121 22.91 3.86 -10.37
N ARG A 122 22.40 4.46 -9.33
CA ARG A 122 22.98 4.47 -7.99
C ARG A 122 21.89 4.15 -6.97
N PRO A 123 22.18 3.35 -5.92
CA PRO A 123 21.25 3.15 -4.83
C PRO A 123 21.00 4.45 -4.07
N ILE A 124 19.79 4.59 -3.49
CA ILE A 124 19.55 5.58 -2.45
C ILE A 124 20.31 5.13 -1.20
N ALA A 125 21.11 6.00 -0.61
CA ALA A 125 22.02 5.61 0.47
C ALA A 125 21.27 5.16 1.72
N SER A 126 20.23 5.92 2.13
CA SER A 126 19.45 5.65 3.33
C SER A 126 17.95 5.65 3.04
N VAL A 127 17.26 4.57 3.41
CA VAL A 127 15.82 4.42 3.20
C VAL A 127 15.10 4.07 4.50
N GLY A 128 13.92 4.67 4.69
CA GLY A 128 12.99 4.37 5.77
C GLY A 128 11.85 3.50 5.27
N LEU A 129 11.57 2.42 5.98
CA LEU A 129 10.44 1.53 5.70
C LEU A 129 9.42 1.70 6.81
N TYR A 130 8.24 2.18 6.46
CA TYR A 130 7.13 2.27 7.40
C TYR A 130 6.20 1.06 7.22
N ILE A 131 6.00 0.31 8.29
CA ILE A 131 5.11 -0.85 8.32
C ILE A 131 3.95 -0.51 9.26
N PRO A 132 2.72 -0.42 8.76
CA PRO A 132 1.58 -0.11 9.61
C PRO A 132 1.29 -1.24 10.59
N GLY A 133 0.84 -0.87 11.78
CA GLY A 133 0.20 -1.79 12.71
C GLY A 133 -1.25 -2.02 12.30
N GLY A 134 -1.91 -2.99 12.93
CA GLY A 134 -3.32 -3.29 12.68
C GLY A 134 -3.72 -4.64 13.21
N SER A 135 -4.92 -5.10 12.79
CA SER A 135 -5.50 -6.39 13.20
C SER A 135 -4.77 -7.62 12.64
N ALA A 136 -3.90 -7.40 11.63
CA ALA A 136 -3.06 -8.44 11.05
C ALA A 136 -1.65 -7.91 10.83
N PRO A 137 -0.58 -8.68 11.14
CA PRO A 137 0.79 -8.27 10.90
C PRO A 137 1.09 -8.24 9.39
N LEU A 138 1.49 -7.05 8.88
CA LEU A 138 1.80 -6.87 7.46
C LEU A 138 3.26 -7.24 7.15
N PHE A 139 3.68 -8.46 7.50
CA PHE A 139 5.03 -8.95 7.24
C PHE A 139 5.35 -9.03 5.74
N SER A 140 4.35 -9.26 4.89
CA SER A 140 4.52 -9.22 3.42
C SER A 140 5.00 -7.86 2.94
N THR A 141 4.53 -6.77 3.54
CA THR A 141 5.01 -5.41 3.24
C THR A 141 6.49 -5.26 3.58
N VAL A 142 6.95 -5.86 4.68
CA VAL A 142 8.40 -5.88 4.99
C VAL A 142 9.18 -6.57 3.89
N LEU A 143 8.73 -7.77 3.46
CA LEU A 143 9.40 -8.54 2.39
C LEU A 143 9.45 -7.75 1.08
N MET A 144 8.33 -7.10 0.70
CA MET A 144 8.20 -6.35 -0.54
C MET A 144 8.97 -5.02 -0.56
N LEU A 145 9.30 -4.45 0.60
CA LEU A 145 10.07 -3.20 0.69
C LEU A 145 11.55 -3.46 0.97
N ALA A 146 11.87 -4.34 1.91
CA ALA A 146 13.25 -4.57 2.33
C ALA A 146 14.06 -5.38 1.30
N THR A 147 13.43 -6.33 0.59
CA THR A 147 14.12 -7.10 -0.45
C THR A 147 14.60 -6.22 -1.61
N PRO A 148 13.77 -5.36 -2.22
CA PRO A 148 14.24 -4.42 -3.25
C PRO A 148 15.28 -3.44 -2.74
N ALA A 149 15.15 -2.94 -1.49
CA ALA A 149 16.14 -2.04 -0.91
C ALA A 149 17.52 -2.71 -0.83
N ARG A 150 17.58 -3.99 -0.42
CA ARG A 150 18.80 -4.79 -0.39
C ARG A 150 19.36 -5.03 -1.80
N ILE A 151 18.52 -5.42 -2.76
CA ILE A 151 18.93 -5.66 -4.17
C ILE A 151 19.49 -4.38 -4.80
N ALA A 152 18.87 -3.23 -4.53
CA ALA A 152 19.34 -1.93 -4.99
C ALA A 152 20.71 -1.53 -4.38
N GLY A 153 21.08 -2.13 -3.23
CA GLY A 153 22.33 -1.81 -2.52
C GLY A 153 22.22 -0.61 -1.58
N CYS A 154 21.02 -0.33 -1.03
CA CYS A 154 20.85 0.69 0.00
C CYS A 154 21.74 0.37 1.21
N GLN A 155 22.55 1.35 1.64
CA GLN A 155 23.52 1.13 2.73
C GLN A 155 22.86 1.12 4.10
N GLN A 156 21.83 1.95 4.30
CA GLN A 156 21.07 2.06 5.53
C GLN A 156 19.58 1.80 5.24
N VAL A 157 19.02 0.81 5.93
CA VAL A 157 17.59 0.50 5.90
C VAL A 157 17.05 0.59 7.32
N VAL A 158 16.16 1.53 7.56
CA VAL A 158 15.54 1.81 8.86
C VAL A 158 14.07 1.44 8.80
N LEU A 159 13.61 0.56 9.68
CA LEU A 159 12.21 0.14 9.75
C LEU A 159 11.53 0.75 10.97
N CYS A 160 10.35 1.34 10.79
CA CYS A 160 9.49 1.81 11.86
C CYS A 160 8.13 1.10 11.78
N SER A 161 7.64 0.63 12.93
CA SER A 161 6.30 0.04 13.07
C SER A 161 5.73 0.36 14.45
N PRO A 162 4.39 0.53 14.59
CA PRO A 162 3.76 0.78 15.89
C PRO A 162 4.05 -0.32 16.90
N PRO A 163 4.30 0.04 18.18
CA PRO A 163 4.46 -0.96 19.25
C PRO A 163 3.12 -1.56 19.68
N PRO A 164 3.08 -2.84 20.13
CA PRO A 164 4.16 -3.81 20.05
C PRO A 164 4.31 -4.34 18.62
N ILE A 165 5.55 -4.45 18.14
CA ILE A 165 5.80 -5.00 16.81
C ILE A 165 5.61 -6.51 16.84
N ALA A 166 4.82 -7.05 15.92
CA ALA A 166 4.55 -8.47 15.81
C ALA A 166 5.81 -9.28 15.43
N ASP A 167 5.90 -10.50 15.94
CA ASP A 167 7.03 -11.39 15.69
C ASP A 167 7.25 -11.67 14.21
N GLU A 168 6.17 -11.76 13.44
CA GLU A 168 6.20 -11.95 11.98
C GLU A 168 6.92 -10.80 11.28
N ILE A 169 6.71 -9.56 11.74
CA ILE A 169 7.37 -8.36 11.19
C ILE A 169 8.85 -8.36 11.53
N LEU A 170 9.19 -8.67 12.78
CA LEU A 170 10.59 -8.73 13.23
C LEU A 170 11.37 -9.84 12.49
N TYR A 171 10.76 -11.02 12.35
CA TYR A 171 11.37 -12.13 11.62
C TYR A 171 11.51 -11.83 10.13
N ALA A 172 10.50 -11.23 9.50
CA ALA A 172 10.58 -10.82 8.09
C ALA A 172 11.71 -9.79 7.88
N ALA A 173 11.86 -8.84 8.80
CA ALA A 173 12.95 -7.86 8.79
C ALA A 173 14.32 -8.54 8.90
N GLN A 174 14.47 -9.48 9.84
CA GLN A 174 15.68 -10.30 10.01
C GLN A 174 16.01 -11.09 8.74
N LEU A 175 15.01 -11.75 8.14
CA LEU A 175 15.15 -12.55 6.92
C LEU A 175 15.64 -11.70 5.73
N CYS A 176 15.23 -10.42 5.67
CA CYS A 176 15.66 -9.47 4.65
C CYS A 176 16.96 -8.70 5.02
N GLY A 177 17.54 -8.96 6.19
CA GLY A 177 18.80 -8.33 6.64
C GLY A 177 18.63 -6.94 7.25
N VAL A 178 17.39 -6.52 7.60
CA VAL A 178 17.14 -5.25 8.29
C VAL A 178 17.45 -5.39 9.77
N LYS A 179 18.39 -4.59 10.28
CA LYS A 179 18.87 -4.62 11.68
C LYS A 179 18.41 -3.42 12.50
N THR A 180 18.06 -2.32 11.84
CA THR A 180 17.70 -1.07 12.50
C THR A 180 16.18 -0.93 12.50
N ILE A 181 15.56 -1.27 13.62
CA ILE A 181 14.09 -1.34 13.77
C ILE A 181 13.68 -0.48 14.97
N PHE A 182 12.61 0.31 14.82
CA PHE A 182 12.09 1.19 15.87
C PHE A 182 10.63 0.94 16.17
N ASN A 183 10.31 0.91 17.46
CA ASN A 183 8.96 0.85 18.03
C ASN A 183 8.27 2.24 17.93
N VAL A 184 8.00 2.70 16.71
CA VAL A 184 7.37 4.00 16.46
C VAL A 184 6.39 3.86 15.30
N GLY A 185 5.13 4.24 15.52
CA GLY A 185 4.06 4.22 14.53
C GLY A 185 3.60 5.60 14.11
N GLY A 186 2.60 5.66 13.24
CA GLY A 186 1.87 6.88 12.88
C GLY A 186 2.68 7.98 12.18
N ALA A 187 2.13 9.18 12.21
CA ALA A 187 2.76 10.36 11.60
C ALA A 187 4.10 10.72 12.26
N GLN A 188 4.27 10.42 13.56
CA GLN A 188 5.51 10.67 14.29
C GLN A 188 6.66 9.76 13.81
N ALA A 189 6.37 8.55 13.32
CA ALA A 189 7.39 7.70 12.69
C ALA A 189 7.91 8.32 11.38
N ILE A 190 6.99 8.84 10.56
CA ILE A 190 7.35 9.55 9.33
C ILE A 190 8.18 10.80 9.63
N ALA A 191 7.79 11.55 10.68
CA ALA A 191 8.55 12.70 11.17
C ALA A 191 9.97 12.31 11.58
N ALA A 192 10.13 11.24 12.37
CA ALA A 192 11.42 10.76 12.84
C ALA A 192 12.31 10.30 11.68
N LEU A 193 11.77 9.53 10.74
CA LEU A 193 12.51 9.09 9.55
C LEU A 193 12.95 10.29 8.67
N ALA A 194 12.08 11.29 8.50
CA ALA A 194 12.35 12.43 7.62
C ALA A 194 13.32 13.45 8.23
N LEU A 195 13.25 13.69 9.53
CA LEU A 195 13.95 14.78 10.21
C LEU A 195 15.14 14.30 11.06
N GLY A 196 15.11 13.01 11.46
CA GLY A 196 16.01 12.45 12.44
C GLY A 196 15.62 12.81 13.87
N THR A 197 16.02 11.97 14.83
CA THR A 197 15.97 12.23 16.27
C THR A 197 17.27 11.74 16.91
N GLU A 198 17.36 11.73 18.25
CA GLU A 198 18.54 11.22 18.95
C GLU A 198 18.78 9.72 18.67
N SER A 199 17.70 8.93 18.54
CA SER A 199 17.77 7.48 18.29
C SER A 199 17.50 7.13 16.83
N VAL A 200 16.53 7.78 16.17
CA VAL A 200 16.12 7.43 14.82
C VAL A 200 16.93 8.22 13.79
N PRO A 201 17.75 7.56 12.97
CA PRO A 201 18.54 8.24 11.96
C PRO A 201 17.64 8.82 10.86
N LYS A 202 17.98 10.02 10.37
CA LYS A 202 17.37 10.60 9.19
C LYS A 202 17.63 9.74 7.96
N VAL A 203 16.63 9.61 7.08
CA VAL A 203 16.73 8.89 5.81
C VAL A 203 16.48 9.81 4.61
N ASP A 204 16.94 9.38 3.43
CA ASP A 204 16.78 10.14 2.18
C ASP A 204 15.40 9.94 1.56
N LYS A 205 14.83 8.73 1.68
CA LYS A 205 13.52 8.39 1.13
C LYS A 205 12.75 7.44 2.03
N ILE A 206 11.43 7.66 2.14
CA ILE A 206 10.52 6.86 2.96
C ILE A 206 9.57 6.08 2.06
N PHE A 207 9.42 4.79 2.34
CA PHE A 207 8.53 3.86 1.66
C PHE A 207 7.56 3.23 2.64
N GLY A 208 6.40 2.84 2.16
CA GLY A 208 5.42 2.06 2.92
C GLY A 208 4.03 2.67 2.94
N PRO A 209 3.00 1.81 3.03
CA PRO A 209 1.61 2.23 3.13
C PRO A 209 1.30 2.79 4.52
N GLY A 210 0.18 3.50 4.65
CA GLY A 210 -0.27 3.99 5.94
C GLY A 210 -1.68 4.58 5.88
N ASN A 211 -2.21 4.91 7.05
CA ASN A 211 -3.51 5.59 7.17
C ASN A 211 -3.40 7.07 6.74
N ALA A 212 -4.52 7.79 6.77
CA ALA A 212 -4.60 9.20 6.36
C ALA A 212 -3.58 10.11 7.06
N TYR A 213 -3.25 9.88 8.33
CA TYR A 213 -2.24 10.64 9.06
C TYR A 213 -0.83 10.36 8.55
N VAL A 214 -0.52 9.11 8.26
CA VAL A 214 0.78 8.69 7.70
C VAL A 214 0.94 9.24 6.27
N THR A 215 -0.09 9.14 5.46
CA THR A 215 -0.12 9.68 4.09
C THR A 215 0.08 11.19 4.09
N GLU A 216 -0.63 11.91 4.97
CA GLU A 216 -0.48 13.36 5.10
C GLU A 216 0.91 13.73 5.62
N ALA A 217 1.46 12.97 6.58
CA ALA A 217 2.83 13.20 7.06
C ALA A 217 3.87 13.00 5.94
N LYS A 218 3.74 11.94 5.14
CA LYS A 218 4.58 11.71 3.95
C LYS A 218 4.48 12.88 2.98
N ARG A 219 3.26 13.35 2.69
CA ARG A 219 3.04 14.52 1.82
C ARG A 219 3.73 15.76 2.35
N GLN A 220 3.57 16.07 3.65
CA GLN A 220 4.19 17.26 4.24
C GLN A 220 5.72 17.18 4.26
N VAL A 221 6.31 16.05 4.66
CA VAL A 221 7.77 15.92 4.71
C VAL A 221 8.41 15.95 3.32
N SER A 222 7.72 15.46 2.28
CA SER A 222 8.22 15.50 0.91
C SER A 222 8.31 16.91 0.32
N GLN A 223 7.56 17.86 0.88
CA GLN A 223 7.56 19.26 0.46
C GLN A 223 8.53 20.14 1.25
N ARG A 224 9.20 19.59 2.27
CA ARG A 224 10.12 20.35 3.12
C ARG A 224 11.54 20.25 2.58
N LEU A 225 12.29 21.35 2.67
CA LEU A 225 13.73 21.38 2.32
C LEU A 225 14.58 20.50 3.25
N ASP A 226 14.15 20.34 4.52
CA ASP A 226 14.82 19.52 5.51
C ASP A 226 14.16 18.11 5.65
N GLY A 227 13.22 17.79 4.79
CA GLY A 227 12.47 16.53 4.82
C GLY A 227 13.16 15.37 4.12
N ALA A 228 12.37 14.43 3.65
CA ALA A 228 12.78 13.26 2.89
C ALA A 228 11.87 13.05 1.68
N ALA A 229 12.39 12.43 0.62
CA ALA A 229 11.55 11.98 -0.49
C ALA A 229 10.60 10.86 -0.04
N ILE A 230 9.54 10.62 -0.79
CA ILE A 230 8.61 9.51 -0.53
C ILE A 230 8.43 8.65 -1.78
N ASP A 231 7.85 7.46 -1.61
CA ASP A 231 7.43 6.60 -2.72
C ASP A 231 6.35 7.30 -3.56
N MET A 232 5.09 7.16 -3.17
CA MET A 232 3.97 7.88 -3.79
C MET A 232 2.94 8.23 -2.71
N PRO A 233 2.15 9.31 -2.88
CA PRO A 233 1.00 9.53 -2.03
C PRO A 233 0.02 8.37 -2.24
N ALA A 234 -0.22 7.56 -1.21
CA ALA A 234 -1.20 6.49 -1.29
C ALA A 234 -2.61 7.08 -1.15
N GLY A 235 -3.48 6.72 -2.09
CA GLY A 235 -4.93 6.88 -1.96
C GLY A 235 -5.55 5.73 -1.15
N PRO A 236 -6.90 5.69 -0.96
CA PRO A 236 -7.58 4.50 -0.52
C PRO A 236 -7.33 3.38 -1.52
N SER A 237 -7.25 2.17 -1.02
CA SER A 237 -7.11 0.99 -1.87
C SER A 237 -8.31 0.83 -2.79
N GLU A 238 -8.04 0.59 -4.07
CA GLU A 238 -9.08 0.44 -5.09
C GLU A 238 -8.75 -0.67 -6.08
N VAL A 239 -9.78 -1.31 -6.61
CA VAL A 239 -9.68 -2.25 -7.71
C VAL A 239 -10.78 -2.00 -8.74
N LEU A 240 -10.42 -2.08 -10.01
CA LEU A 240 -11.36 -2.13 -11.10
C LEU A 240 -11.25 -3.47 -11.82
N VAL A 241 -12.37 -4.17 -11.95
CA VAL A 241 -12.44 -5.44 -12.69
C VAL A 241 -13.21 -5.21 -13.99
N ILE A 242 -12.63 -5.62 -15.12
CA ILE A 242 -13.33 -5.74 -16.40
C ILE A 242 -13.67 -7.22 -16.60
N ALA A 243 -14.96 -7.53 -16.75
CA ALA A 243 -15.40 -8.92 -16.93
C ALA A 243 -16.39 -9.02 -18.09
N ASP A 244 -16.15 -9.95 -19.03
CA ASP A 244 -17.10 -10.29 -20.09
C ASP A 244 -18.10 -11.39 -19.66
N SER A 245 -19.00 -11.78 -20.53
CA SER A 245 -19.99 -12.86 -20.28
C SER A 245 -19.36 -14.24 -20.03
N GLY A 246 -18.09 -14.43 -20.36
CA GLY A 246 -17.34 -15.67 -20.17
C GLY A 246 -16.60 -15.77 -18.85
N ALA A 247 -16.54 -14.66 -18.08
CA ALA A 247 -15.90 -14.63 -16.79
C ALA A 247 -16.65 -15.48 -15.73
N ASN A 248 -15.91 -15.89 -14.69
CA ASN A 248 -16.53 -16.58 -13.55
C ASN A 248 -16.99 -15.56 -12.50
N PRO A 249 -18.30 -15.44 -12.21
CA PRO A 249 -18.83 -14.47 -11.24
C PRO A 249 -18.23 -14.63 -9.84
N ASP A 250 -17.92 -15.86 -9.42
CA ASP A 250 -17.36 -16.11 -8.09
C ASP A 250 -15.91 -15.58 -7.97
N PHE A 251 -15.13 -15.69 -9.03
CA PHE A 251 -13.77 -15.13 -9.07
C PHE A 251 -13.80 -13.60 -9.10
N VAL A 252 -14.67 -13.02 -9.93
CA VAL A 252 -14.86 -11.56 -9.95
C VAL A 252 -15.28 -11.03 -8.59
N ALA A 253 -16.23 -11.72 -7.92
CA ALA A 253 -16.66 -11.35 -6.58
C ALA A 253 -15.52 -11.43 -5.56
N SER A 254 -14.68 -12.47 -5.62
CA SER A 254 -13.51 -12.61 -4.75
C SER A 254 -12.50 -11.49 -4.96
N ASP A 255 -12.24 -11.11 -6.21
CA ASP A 255 -11.34 -10.00 -6.55
C ASP A 255 -11.85 -8.66 -6.00
N LEU A 256 -13.15 -8.39 -6.14
CA LEU A 256 -13.78 -7.18 -5.59
C LEU A 256 -13.74 -7.16 -4.05
N LEU A 257 -14.07 -8.27 -3.41
CA LEU A 257 -14.10 -8.38 -1.96
C LEU A 257 -12.70 -8.35 -1.34
N SER A 258 -11.69 -8.91 -2.01
CA SER A 258 -10.30 -8.85 -1.54
C SER A 258 -9.81 -7.42 -1.32
N GLN A 259 -10.32 -6.48 -2.13
CA GLN A 259 -9.99 -5.07 -1.99
C GLN A 259 -10.95 -4.32 -1.06
N ALA A 260 -12.25 -4.65 -1.09
CA ALA A 260 -13.25 -4.02 -0.23
C ALA A 260 -12.99 -4.24 1.28
N GLU A 261 -12.38 -5.37 1.67
CA GLU A 261 -12.07 -5.67 3.07
C GLU A 261 -10.87 -4.89 3.63
N HIS A 262 -10.07 -4.22 2.79
CA HIS A 262 -8.89 -3.46 3.25
C HIS A 262 -9.26 -2.29 4.15
N GLY A 263 -10.32 -1.53 3.81
CA GLY A 263 -10.75 -0.39 4.59
C GLY A 263 -12.12 0.14 4.18
N PRO A 264 -12.80 0.87 5.07
CA PRO A 264 -14.14 1.42 4.78
C PRO A 264 -14.13 2.50 3.67
N ASP A 265 -12.98 3.05 3.35
CA ASP A 265 -12.70 4.04 2.32
C ASP A 265 -12.26 3.42 0.98
N SER A 266 -12.11 2.09 0.93
CA SER A 266 -11.83 1.35 -0.31
C SER A 266 -12.96 1.50 -1.33
N GLN A 267 -12.61 1.48 -2.62
CA GLN A 267 -13.59 1.49 -3.71
C GLN A 267 -13.34 0.36 -4.68
N VAL A 268 -14.39 -0.37 -5.06
CA VAL A 268 -14.31 -1.43 -6.05
C VAL A 268 -15.30 -1.18 -7.17
N ILE A 269 -14.86 -1.37 -8.42
CA ILE A 269 -15.67 -1.12 -9.61
C ILE A 269 -15.67 -2.36 -10.50
N LEU A 270 -16.85 -2.81 -10.88
CA LEU A 270 -17.01 -3.78 -11.96
C LEU A 270 -17.46 -3.05 -13.23
N LEU A 271 -16.73 -3.27 -14.31
CA LEU A 271 -17.14 -2.91 -15.67
C LEU A 271 -17.45 -4.18 -16.46
N THR A 272 -18.60 -4.23 -17.08
CA THR A 272 -19.00 -5.37 -17.91
C THR A 272 -19.86 -4.91 -19.09
N PRO A 273 -19.76 -5.56 -20.27
CA PRO A 273 -20.72 -5.34 -21.35
C PRO A 273 -21.99 -6.17 -21.20
N ASP A 274 -22.13 -6.95 -20.13
CA ASP A 274 -23.22 -7.89 -19.92
C ASP A 274 -23.92 -7.64 -18.58
N ALA A 275 -25.17 -7.15 -18.63
CA ALA A 275 -25.95 -6.86 -17.45
C ALA A 275 -26.27 -8.11 -16.60
N ASP A 276 -26.41 -9.29 -17.24
CA ASP A 276 -26.62 -10.55 -16.55
C ASP A 276 -25.36 -10.96 -15.75
N MET A 277 -24.16 -10.74 -16.31
CA MET A 277 -22.90 -10.90 -15.57
C MET A 277 -22.86 -9.97 -14.36
N GLY A 278 -23.26 -8.71 -14.52
CA GLY A 278 -23.34 -7.76 -13.41
C GLY A 278 -24.23 -8.27 -12.27
N SER A 279 -25.41 -8.82 -12.61
CA SER A 279 -26.35 -9.39 -11.64
C SER A 279 -25.76 -10.63 -10.91
N ARG A 280 -25.17 -11.55 -11.67
CA ARG A 280 -24.54 -12.75 -11.10
C ARG A 280 -23.37 -12.42 -10.16
N VAL A 281 -22.58 -11.41 -10.49
CA VAL A 281 -21.49 -10.92 -9.63
C VAL A 281 -22.05 -10.28 -8.36
N ALA A 282 -23.13 -9.48 -8.45
CA ALA A 282 -23.77 -8.90 -7.27
C ALA A 282 -24.25 -9.99 -6.30
N GLU A 283 -24.90 -11.05 -6.80
CA GLU A 283 -25.32 -12.20 -6.00
C GLU A 283 -24.13 -12.96 -5.38
N ALA A 284 -23.04 -13.13 -6.15
CA ALA A 284 -21.83 -13.79 -5.67
C ALA A 284 -21.14 -12.96 -4.57
N VAL A 285 -21.09 -11.65 -4.70
CA VAL A 285 -20.55 -10.73 -3.68
C VAL A 285 -21.35 -10.86 -2.38
N GLU A 286 -22.68 -10.81 -2.42
CA GLU A 286 -23.52 -10.94 -1.21
C GLU A 286 -23.30 -12.30 -0.52
N ARG A 287 -23.23 -13.38 -1.29
CA ARG A 287 -23.00 -14.72 -0.76
C ARG A 287 -21.64 -14.86 -0.08
N GLN A 288 -20.57 -14.36 -0.73
CA GLN A 288 -19.21 -14.44 -0.21
C GLN A 288 -18.99 -13.49 0.96
N LEU A 289 -19.59 -12.30 0.92
CA LEU A 289 -19.53 -11.30 1.98
C LEU A 289 -20.06 -11.86 3.32
N ALA A 290 -21.09 -12.72 3.27
CA ALA A 290 -21.66 -13.34 4.47
C ALA A 290 -20.67 -14.25 5.22
N ALA A 291 -19.66 -14.80 4.51
CA ALA A 291 -18.63 -15.67 5.08
C ALA A 291 -17.31 -14.92 5.39
N LEU A 292 -17.22 -13.64 5.05
CA LEU A 292 -15.99 -12.87 5.18
C LEU A 292 -15.75 -12.45 6.64
N PRO A 293 -14.58 -12.70 7.24
CA PRO A 293 -14.28 -12.27 8.60
C PRO A 293 -14.40 -10.75 8.82
N ARG A 294 -14.11 -9.94 7.78
CA ARG A 294 -14.19 -8.48 7.80
C ARG A 294 -15.40 -7.91 7.04
N ALA A 295 -16.51 -8.64 7.04
CA ALA A 295 -17.75 -8.31 6.33
C ALA A 295 -18.22 -6.86 6.58
N GLU A 296 -18.16 -6.37 7.82
CA GLU A 296 -18.62 -5.01 8.14
C GLU A 296 -17.78 -3.93 7.46
N THR A 297 -16.47 -4.09 7.44
CA THR A 297 -15.56 -3.18 6.71
C THR A 297 -15.88 -3.17 5.21
N ALA A 298 -16.00 -4.38 4.63
CA ALA A 298 -16.31 -4.52 3.20
C ALA A 298 -17.70 -3.95 2.85
N ARG A 299 -18.72 -4.06 3.71
CA ARG A 299 -20.04 -3.45 3.50
C ARG A 299 -19.97 -1.94 3.36
N VAL A 300 -19.16 -1.28 4.19
CA VAL A 300 -18.97 0.17 4.10
C VAL A 300 -18.32 0.54 2.77
N ALA A 301 -17.24 -0.15 2.40
CA ALA A 301 -16.55 0.05 1.11
C ALA A 301 -17.49 -0.16 -0.10
N LEU A 302 -18.31 -1.22 -0.06
CA LEU A 302 -19.27 -1.51 -1.12
C LEU A 302 -20.34 -0.40 -1.30
N SER A 303 -20.64 0.39 -0.27
CA SER A 303 -21.55 1.54 -0.41
C SER A 303 -21.03 2.63 -1.36
N ALA A 304 -19.71 2.76 -1.47
CA ALA A 304 -19.03 3.67 -2.41
C ALA A 304 -18.64 3.01 -3.73
N SER A 305 -18.92 1.72 -3.89
CA SER A 305 -18.52 0.88 -5.03
C SER A 305 -19.63 0.78 -6.09
N ARG A 306 -19.29 0.28 -7.31
CA ARG A 306 -20.22 0.33 -8.45
C ARG A 306 -20.12 -0.91 -9.34
N ILE A 307 -21.28 -1.31 -9.90
CA ILE A 307 -21.36 -2.20 -11.05
C ILE A 307 -21.88 -1.37 -12.23
N ILE A 308 -21.08 -1.24 -13.28
CA ILE A 308 -21.33 -0.40 -14.43
C ILE A 308 -21.40 -1.28 -15.68
N VAL A 309 -22.51 -1.18 -16.41
CA VAL A 309 -22.70 -1.85 -17.70
C VAL A 309 -22.33 -0.89 -18.82
N ALA A 310 -21.37 -1.29 -19.63
CA ALA A 310 -20.92 -0.60 -20.82
C ALA A 310 -21.49 -1.26 -22.09
N ARG A 311 -21.41 -0.61 -23.22
CA ARG A 311 -21.87 -1.14 -24.51
C ARG A 311 -21.05 -2.34 -24.98
N ASP A 312 -19.74 -2.30 -24.77
CA ASP A 312 -18.76 -3.28 -25.23
C ASP A 312 -17.46 -3.21 -24.40
N LEU A 313 -16.55 -4.17 -24.60
CA LEU A 313 -15.26 -4.19 -23.93
C LEU A 313 -14.38 -2.96 -24.24
N ALA A 314 -14.46 -2.40 -25.44
CA ALA A 314 -13.70 -1.21 -25.79
C ALA A 314 -14.16 0.00 -24.96
N GLN A 315 -15.46 0.12 -24.70
CA GLN A 315 -15.98 1.14 -23.78
C GLN A 315 -15.59 0.85 -22.33
N CYS A 316 -15.56 -0.41 -21.87
CA CYS A 316 -15.04 -0.76 -20.54
C CYS A 316 -13.59 -0.27 -20.38
N VAL A 317 -12.73 -0.51 -21.36
CA VAL A 317 -11.34 -0.02 -21.36
C VAL A 317 -11.27 1.51 -21.34
N ALA A 318 -12.11 2.18 -22.12
CA ALA A 318 -12.18 3.64 -22.14
C ALA A 318 -12.59 4.22 -20.77
N ILE A 319 -13.58 3.62 -20.11
CA ILE A 319 -14.03 4.00 -18.77
C ILE A 319 -12.92 3.72 -17.75
N SER A 320 -12.27 2.55 -17.82
CA SER A 320 -11.14 2.21 -16.99
C SER A 320 -10.00 3.22 -17.11
N ASN A 321 -9.68 3.68 -18.33
CA ASN A 321 -8.67 4.70 -18.57
C ASN A 321 -9.06 6.08 -18.01
N GLN A 322 -10.36 6.42 -17.99
CA GLN A 322 -10.83 7.64 -17.35
C GLN A 322 -10.73 7.57 -15.83
N TYR A 323 -11.00 6.40 -15.25
CA TYR A 323 -10.87 6.16 -13.82
C TYR A 323 -9.40 6.08 -13.39
N GLY A 324 -8.52 5.44 -14.16
CA GLY A 324 -7.12 5.24 -13.85
C GLY A 324 -6.92 4.44 -12.56
N PRO A 325 -7.37 3.16 -12.50
CA PRO A 325 -7.32 2.37 -11.28
C PRO A 325 -5.89 2.03 -10.84
N GLU A 326 -5.68 1.94 -9.53
CA GLU A 326 -4.44 1.41 -8.95
C GLU A 326 -4.26 -0.08 -9.31
N HIS A 327 -5.32 -0.86 -9.13
CA HIS A 327 -5.36 -2.27 -9.50
C HIS A 327 -6.40 -2.50 -10.60
N LEU A 328 -5.95 -3.05 -11.73
CA LEU A 328 -6.80 -3.46 -12.84
C LEU A 328 -6.73 -4.96 -13.03
N ILE A 329 -7.91 -5.61 -12.95
CA ILE A 329 -8.06 -7.03 -13.24
C ILE A 329 -8.92 -7.18 -14.49
N ILE A 330 -8.48 -8.00 -15.43
CA ILE A 330 -9.22 -8.30 -16.66
C ILE A 330 -9.56 -9.78 -16.66
N GLN A 331 -10.85 -10.08 -16.52
CA GLN A 331 -11.40 -11.44 -16.60
C GLN A 331 -12.21 -11.59 -17.89
N ASP A 332 -11.51 -11.86 -18.98
CA ASP A 332 -12.12 -12.20 -20.25
C ASP A 332 -11.73 -13.61 -20.69
N ARG A 333 -12.48 -14.17 -21.66
CA ARG A 333 -12.24 -15.50 -22.19
C ARG A 333 -10.89 -15.65 -22.92
N LYS A 334 -10.23 -14.53 -23.29
CA LYS A 334 -8.96 -14.51 -24.00
C LYS A 334 -7.77 -14.39 -23.06
N SER A 335 -7.86 -13.54 -22.03
CA SER A 335 -6.78 -13.32 -21.07
C SER A 335 -6.52 -14.56 -20.19
N THR A 336 -7.55 -15.36 -19.89
CA THR A 336 -7.39 -16.64 -19.17
C THR A 336 -6.67 -17.72 -19.97
N ARG A 337 -6.35 -17.48 -21.25
CA ARG A 337 -5.58 -18.42 -22.11
C ARG A 337 -4.10 -18.07 -22.24
N LEU A 338 -3.63 -17.03 -21.57
CA LEU A 338 -2.22 -16.61 -21.57
C LEU A 338 -1.40 -17.20 -20.41
N ASN A 339 -1.97 -18.16 -19.67
CA ASN A 339 -1.27 -18.98 -18.67
C ASN A 339 -0.97 -20.37 -19.22
#